data_e9b779caf244633a55eeabba9fdbd97f
#
_entry.id   e9b779caf244633a55eeabba9fdbd97f
#
_cell.length_a   1.000
_cell.length_b   1.000
_cell.length_c   1.000
_cell.angle_alpha   90.00
_cell.angle_beta   90.00
_cell.angle_gamma   90.00
#
_symmetry.space_group_name_H-M   'P 1'
#
loop_
_entity.id
_entity.type
_entity.pdbx_description
1 polymer ?
#
loop_
_entity_poly.entity_id
_entity_poly.type
_entity_poly.pdbx_seq_one_letter_code
_entity_poly.pdbx_strand_id
1 'polypeptide(L)'
;GYTVMVMLVDQEEVTCVGVLSYIGEGEKLEAEGQYIAHPTYGEQFKIETYVVKPPEDEESVERYLGSGAIKGIGTALAARIVRHFHADTFRIIEEEPERLAEIKGISERKAREIAQQVYEKRDMRKAMIFLQQFGITTALAVKIFEKYGQRMYEVLQNNPYQLADDIHGVGFRIADEIARKAGVSADSEYRVKSAISYVLIQAGNEGHIYLPKELVQSRTAQLLGVGLKDIEQYLMDLAVDRKIVVKQEKEQE
;
A
#
# COMPACT_ATOMS: atom_id res chain seq x y z
N GLY A 1 -4.12 -8.86 7.99
CA GLY A 1 -4.26 -10.29 8.00
C GLY A 1 -5.52 -10.78 7.29
N TYR A 2 -5.73 -12.08 7.22
CA TYR A 2 -6.99 -12.62 6.69
C TYR A 2 -8.13 -12.27 7.65
N THR A 3 -9.17 -11.66 7.11
CA THR A 3 -10.31 -11.14 7.88
C THR A 3 -11.58 -11.84 7.45
N VAL A 4 -12.42 -12.15 8.40
CA VAL A 4 -13.81 -12.59 8.20
C VAL A 4 -14.69 -11.55 8.87
N MET A 5 -15.63 -10.99 8.13
CA MET A 5 -16.55 -9.97 8.64
C MET A 5 -17.94 -10.14 8.04
N VAL A 6 -18.93 -9.53 8.67
CA VAL A 6 -20.29 -9.42 8.15
C VAL A 6 -20.48 -7.97 7.63
N MET A 7 -20.91 -7.85 6.40
CA MET A 7 -21.33 -6.58 5.80
C MET A 7 -22.84 -6.55 5.71
N LEU A 8 -23.42 -5.39 5.99
CA LEU A 8 -24.82 -5.13 5.72
C LEU A 8 -24.94 -4.53 4.31
N VAL A 9 -25.52 -5.28 3.38
CA VAL A 9 -25.74 -4.88 1.98
C VAL A 9 -27.23 -4.91 1.72
N ASP A 10 -27.84 -3.76 1.42
CA ASP A 10 -29.29 -3.64 1.16
C ASP A 10 -30.17 -4.30 2.25
N GLN A 11 -29.77 -4.15 3.54
CA GLN A 11 -30.40 -4.74 4.72
C GLN A 11 -30.19 -6.28 4.88
N GLU A 12 -29.42 -6.91 4.04
CA GLU A 12 -29.03 -8.32 4.17
C GLU A 12 -27.59 -8.45 4.70
N GLU A 13 -27.40 -9.44 5.58
CA GLU A 13 -26.08 -9.76 6.10
C GLU A 13 -25.30 -10.63 5.11
N VAL A 14 -24.15 -10.13 4.64
CA VAL A 14 -23.26 -10.87 3.74
C VAL A 14 -21.96 -11.18 4.47
N THR A 15 -21.64 -12.47 4.59
CA THR A 15 -20.33 -12.87 5.13
C THR A 15 -19.25 -12.60 4.07
N CYS A 16 -18.34 -11.70 4.42
CA CYS A 16 -17.24 -11.30 3.56
C CYS A 16 -15.90 -11.80 4.09
N VAL A 17 -15.03 -12.24 3.19
CA VAL A 17 -13.70 -12.76 3.54
C VAL A 17 -12.64 -12.16 2.63
N GLY A 18 -11.44 -11.96 3.17
CA GLY A 18 -10.33 -11.44 2.36
C GLY A 18 -9.13 -11.02 3.21
N VAL A 19 -8.09 -10.55 2.55
CA VAL A 19 -6.97 -9.88 3.22
C VAL A 19 -7.32 -8.40 3.34
N LEU A 20 -7.93 -8.05 4.46
CA LEU A 20 -8.45 -6.72 4.73
C LEU A 20 -7.62 -6.06 5.83
N SER A 21 -7.22 -4.83 5.61
CA SER A 21 -6.43 -4.05 6.56
C SER A 21 -7.05 -2.67 6.76
N TYR A 22 -6.96 -2.17 7.99
CA TYR A 22 -7.45 -0.84 8.35
C TYR A 22 -8.97 -0.64 8.18
N ILE A 23 -9.74 -1.73 8.28
CA ILE A 23 -11.19 -1.70 8.34
C ILE A 23 -11.62 -1.79 9.79
N GLY A 24 -12.54 -0.93 10.20
CA GLY A 24 -13.20 -0.94 11.51
C GLY A 24 -14.70 -1.16 11.39
N GLU A 25 -15.31 -1.57 12.49
CA GLU A 25 -16.77 -1.65 12.57
C GLU A 25 -17.39 -0.27 12.36
N GLY A 26 -18.51 -0.22 11.64
CA GLY A 26 -19.24 1.02 11.35
C GLY A 26 -18.70 1.82 10.15
N GLU A 27 -17.63 1.37 9.51
CA GLU A 27 -17.15 1.99 8.27
C GLU A 27 -17.98 1.56 7.06
N LYS A 28 -18.17 2.48 6.12
CA LYS A 28 -18.79 2.20 4.83
C LYS A 28 -17.75 1.65 3.87
N LEU A 29 -18.07 0.53 3.23
CA LEU A 29 -17.16 -0.16 2.34
C LEU A 29 -17.78 -0.33 0.95
N GLU A 30 -17.03 0.01 -0.08
CA GLU A 30 -17.28 -0.46 -1.44
C GLU A 30 -16.26 -1.54 -1.76
N ALA A 31 -16.73 -2.72 -2.16
CA ALA A 31 -15.88 -3.86 -2.41
C ALA A 31 -16.22 -4.55 -3.73
N GLU A 32 -15.19 -5.02 -4.41
CA GLU A 32 -15.31 -5.88 -5.59
C GLU A 32 -14.73 -7.25 -5.27
N GLY A 33 -15.37 -8.29 -5.78
CA GLY A 33 -14.96 -9.66 -5.52
C GLY A 33 -15.92 -10.68 -6.13
N GLN A 34 -15.90 -11.88 -5.62
CA GLN A 34 -16.72 -12.97 -6.11
C GLN A 34 -17.31 -13.82 -4.98
N TYR A 35 -18.48 -14.36 -5.20
CA TYR A 35 -19.06 -15.34 -4.28
C TYR A 35 -18.32 -16.66 -4.41
N ILE A 36 -17.97 -17.24 -3.26
CA ILE A 36 -17.35 -18.56 -3.14
C ILE A 36 -18.15 -19.43 -2.19
N ALA A 37 -18.23 -20.72 -2.46
CA ALA A 37 -18.83 -21.69 -1.56
C ALA A 37 -17.77 -22.28 -0.63
N HIS A 38 -17.89 -22.04 0.68
CA HIS A 38 -17.04 -22.68 1.68
C HIS A 38 -17.68 -23.96 2.18
N PRO A 39 -16.97 -25.10 2.26
CA PRO A 39 -17.57 -26.39 2.60
C PRO A 39 -18.29 -26.43 3.94
N THR A 40 -17.82 -25.63 4.92
CA THR A 40 -18.34 -25.61 6.29
C THR A 40 -19.21 -24.39 6.59
N TYR A 41 -18.91 -23.22 5.99
CA TYR A 41 -19.51 -21.94 6.36
C TYR A 41 -20.47 -21.39 5.30
N GLY A 42 -20.76 -22.18 4.25
CA GLY A 42 -21.70 -21.77 3.21
C GLY A 42 -21.14 -20.75 2.23
N GLU A 43 -22.02 -19.95 1.66
CA GLU A 43 -21.65 -18.92 0.68
C GLU A 43 -20.99 -17.73 1.37
N GLN A 44 -19.88 -17.26 0.79
CA GLN A 44 -19.11 -16.12 1.29
C GLN A 44 -18.71 -15.23 0.12
N PHE A 45 -18.70 -13.92 0.33
CA PHE A 45 -18.18 -12.96 -0.65
C PHE A 45 -16.68 -12.75 -0.42
N LYS A 46 -15.86 -13.26 -1.34
CA LYS A 46 -14.41 -13.06 -1.30
C LYS A 46 -14.06 -11.73 -1.90
N ILE A 47 -13.63 -10.80 -1.05
CA ILE A 47 -13.21 -9.45 -1.46
C ILE A 47 -11.83 -9.53 -2.10
N GLU A 48 -11.69 -8.98 -3.30
CA GLU A 48 -10.45 -8.84 -4.04
C GLU A 48 -9.90 -7.43 -3.95
N THR A 49 -10.78 -6.44 -4.11
CA THR A 49 -10.46 -5.00 -3.94
C THR A 49 -11.53 -4.33 -3.10
N TYR A 50 -11.17 -3.28 -2.39
CA TYR A 50 -12.12 -2.50 -1.60
C TYR A 50 -11.65 -1.07 -1.39
N VAL A 51 -12.61 -0.17 -1.15
CA VAL A 51 -12.39 1.21 -0.75
C VAL A 51 -13.21 1.48 0.51
N VAL A 52 -12.55 1.95 1.55
CA VAL A 52 -13.21 2.38 2.78
C VAL A 52 -13.63 3.83 2.62
N LYS A 53 -14.92 4.11 2.78
CA LYS A 53 -15.48 5.47 2.79
C LYS A 53 -15.68 5.95 4.22
N PRO A 54 -15.47 7.25 4.49
CA PRO A 54 -15.83 7.80 5.79
C PRO A 54 -17.33 7.67 6.00
N PRO A 55 -17.79 7.49 7.25
CA PRO A 55 -19.21 7.55 7.57
C PRO A 55 -19.76 8.96 7.30
N GLU A 56 -20.98 9.04 6.77
CA GLU A 56 -21.59 10.30 6.30
C GLU A 56 -22.70 10.80 7.22
N ASP A 57 -23.34 9.90 7.97
CA ASP A 57 -24.43 10.24 8.88
C ASP A 57 -24.00 10.11 10.35
N GLU A 58 -24.72 10.77 11.26
CA GLU A 58 -24.38 10.83 12.69
C GLU A 58 -24.33 9.45 13.35
N GLU A 59 -25.23 8.55 13.02
CA GLU A 59 -25.27 7.19 13.58
C GLU A 59 -24.02 6.39 13.17
N SER A 60 -23.66 6.48 11.89
CA SER A 60 -22.45 5.83 11.35
C SER A 60 -21.18 6.44 11.95
N VAL A 61 -21.13 7.75 12.15
CA VAL A 61 -20.02 8.46 12.81
C VAL A 61 -19.89 7.99 14.27
N GLU A 62 -21.00 7.91 15.00
CA GLU A 62 -20.99 7.45 16.39
C GLU A 62 -20.49 6.00 16.48
N ARG A 63 -21.01 5.13 15.62
CA ARG A 63 -20.59 3.72 15.54
C ARG A 63 -19.10 3.58 15.22
N TYR A 64 -18.62 4.31 14.22
CA TYR A 64 -17.21 4.33 13.84
C TYR A 64 -16.30 4.79 14.98
N LEU A 65 -16.62 5.91 15.61
CA LEU A 65 -15.81 6.41 16.73
C LEU A 65 -15.82 5.46 17.94
N GLY A 66 -16.97 4.81 18.20
CA GLY A 66 -17.17 3.90 19.32
C GLY A 66 -16.69 2.48 19.10
N SER A 67 -16.35 2.08 17.87
CA SER A 67 -15.95 0.71 17.50
C SER A 67 -14.58 0.28 18.02
N GLY A 68 -13.78 1.22 18.55
CA GLY A 68 -12.38 0.98 18.87
C GLY A 68 -11.42 1.36 17.74
N ALA A 69 -11.93 1.82 16.59
CA ALA A 69 -11.14 2.31 15.47
C ALA A 69 -10.22 3.48 15.88
N ILE A 70 -10.66 4.28 16.84
CA ILE A 70 -9.90 5.38 17.45
C ILE A 70 -9.64 5.04 18.92
N LYS A 71 -8.39 4.81 19.26
CA LYS A 71 -7.99 4.49 20.64
C LYS A 71 -8.37 5.62 21.60
N GLY A 72 -8.99 5.23 22.71
CA GLY A 72 -9.40 6.17 23.74
C GLY A 72 -10.81 6.74 23.55
N ILE A 73 -11.54 6.35 22.50
CA ILE A 73 -12.95 6.61 22.33
C ILE A 73 -13.69 5.28 22.47
N GLY A 74 -14.52 5.14 23.52
CA GLY A 74 -15.49 4.07 23.64
C GLY A 74 -16.88 4.57 23.25
N THR A 75 -17.86 3.67 23.17
CA THR A 75 -19.24 3.95 22.73
C THR A 75 -19.89 5.13 23.44
N ALA A 76 -19.76 5.21 24.79
CA ALA A 76 -20.32 6.30 25.58
C ALA A 76 -19.68 7.66 25.31
N LEU A 77 -18.40 7.68 24.94
CA LEU A 77 -17.70 8.92 24.59
C LEU A 77 -18.02 9.33 23.14
N ALA A 78 -18.09 8.37 22.23
CA ALA A 78 -18.52 8.58 20.84
C ALA A 78 -19.90 9.24 20.80
N ALA A 79 -20.88 8.68 21.53
CA ALA A 79 -22.23 9.26 21.62
C ALA A 79 -22.21 10.71 22.13
N ARG A 80 -21.36 11.05 23.11
CA ARG A 80 -21.24 12.41 23.60
C ARG A 80 -20.61 13.36 22.59
N ILE A 81 -19.60 12.89 21.85
CA ILE A 81 -18.94 13.69 20.80
C ILE A 81 -19.94 14.01 19.70
N VAL A 82 -20.62 12.99 19.16
CA VAL A 82 -21.56 13.19 18.06
C VAL A 82 -22.77 14.01 18.48
N ARG A 83 -23.31 13.80 19.69
CA ARG A 83 -24.41 14.61 20.22
C ARG A 83 -24.04 16.08 20.40
N HIS A 84 -22.75 16.40 20.65
CA HIS A 84 -22.28 17.76 20.85
C HIS A 84 -21.99 18.48 19.53
N PHE A 85 -21.37 17.78 18.56
CA PHE A 85 -20.92 18.37 17.32
C PHE A 85 -21.77 18.01 16.09
N HIS A 86 -22.68 17.03 16.22
CA HIS A 86 -23.58 16.57 15.16
C HIS A 86 -22.83 16.25 13.86
N ALA A 87 -23.35 16.71 12.73
CA ALA A 87 -22.76 16.53 11.41
C ALA A 87 -21.35 17.12 11.27
N ASP A 88 -20.98 18.07 12.13
CA ASP A 88 -19.64 18.70 12.14
C ASP A 88 -18.56 17.86 12.84
N THR A 89 -18.90 16.70 13.40
CA THR A 89 -17.99 15.92 14.25
C THR A 89 -16.63 15.67 13.59
N PHE A 90 -16.58 15.18 12.34
CA PHE A 90 -15.30 14.97 11.65
C PHE A 90 -14.57 16.26 11.34
N ARG A 91 -15.26 17.29 10.92
CA ARG A 91 -14.67 18.61 10.65
C ARG A 91 -14.00 19.16 11.92
N ILE A 92 -14.68 19.09 13.06
CA ILE A 92 -14.12 19.52 14.35
C ILE A 92 -12.90 18.69 14.73
N ILE A 93 -12.94 17.37 14.58
CA ILE A 93 -11.78 16.51 14.89
C ILE A 93 -10.59 16.87 14.01
N GLU A 94 -10.83 17.19 12.73
CA GLU A 94 -9.75 17.45 11.76
C GLU A 94 -9.22 18.88 11.80
N GLU A 95 -10.09 19.87 11.96
CA GLU A 95 -9.75 21.28 11.79
C GLU A 95 -9.65 22.06 13.12
N GLU A 96 -10.41 21.66 14.13
CA GLU A 96 -10.53 22.35 15.42
C GLU A 96 -10.45 21.35 16.59
N PRO A 97 -9.43 20.47 16.65
CA PRO A 97 -9.39 19.35 17.61
C PRO A 97 -9.40 19.78 19.07
N GLU A 98 -8.95 20.97 19.38
CA GLU A 98 -8.99 21.54 20.73
C GLU A 98 -10.42 21.66 21.28
N ARG A 99 -11.41 21.81 20.41
CA ARG A 99 -12.83 21.86 20.78
C ARG A 99 -13.35 20.55 21.34
N LEU A 100 -12.70 19.44 21.05
CA LEU A 100 -13.04 18.18 21.72
C LEU A 100 -12.91 18.25 23.25
N ALA A 101 -12.07 19.16 23.75
CA ALA A 101 -11.92 19.39 25.20
C ALA A 101 -13.16 20.06 25.84
N GLU A 102 -14.10 20.61 25.05
CA GLU A 102 -15.41 21.06 25.54
C GLU A 102 -16.20 19.88 26.14
N ILE A 103 -15.86 18.64 25.76
CA ILE A 103 -16.57 17.44 26.22
C ILE A 103 -15.91 16.90 27.48
N LYS A 104 -16.73 16.74 28.52
CA LYS A 104 -16.26 16.17 29.80
C LYS A 104 -15.58 14.80 29.60
N GLY A 105 -14.32 14.72 30.01
CA GLY A 105 -13.49 13.50 29.90
C GLY A 105 -12.54 13.49 28.71
N ILE A 106 -12.46 14.58 27.95
CA ILE A 106 -11.45 14.80 26.93
C ILE A 106 -10.55 15.96 27.38
N SER A 107 -9.27 15.67 27.62
CA SER A 107 -8.24 16.69 27.81
C SER A 107 -7.71 17.18 26.46
N GLU A 108 -7.07 18.35 26.43
CA GLU A 108 -6.43 18.83 25.19
C GLU A 108 -5.42 17.84 24.61
N ARG A 109 -4.68 17.13 25.48
CA ARG A 109 -3.76 16.08 25.03
C ARG A 109 -4.51 14.95 24.34
N LYS A 110 -5.60 14.49 24.94
CA LYS A 110 -6.44 13.42 24.36
C LYS A 110 -7.12 13.88 23.06
N ALA A 111 -7.52 15.12 22.99
CA ALA A 111 -8.08 15.72 21.78
C ALA A 111 -7.08 15.65 20.62
N ARG A 112 -5.82 16.02 20.85
CA ARG A 112 -4.75 15.92 19.85
C ARG A 112 -4.45 14.47 19.45
N GLU A 113 -4.41 13.54 20.42
CA GLU A 113 -4.21 12.12 20.15
C GLU A 113 -5.34 11.51 19.28
N ILE A 114 -6.58 11.95 19.49
CA ILE A 114 -7.74 11.57 18.68
C ILE A 114 -7.61 12.11 17.25
N ALA A 115 -7.34 13.41 17.14
CA ALA A 115 -7.18 14.06 15.84
C ALA A 115 -6.06 13.43 15.00
N GLN A 116 -4.93 13.13 15.64
CA GLN A 116 -3.80 12.47 14.96
C GLN A 116 -4.20 11.10 14.39
N GLN A 117 -4.94 10.29 15.13
CA GLN A 117 -5.39 8.97 14.65
C GLN A 117 -6.38 9.08 13.48
N VAL A 118 -7.32 10.04 13.53
CA VAL A 118 -8.27 10.28 12.44
C VAL A 118 -7.53 10.75 11.19
N TYR A 119 -6.55 11.64 11.36
CA TYR A 119 -5.70 12.15 10.28
C TYR A 119 -4.92 11.02 9.59
N GLU A 120 -4.25 10.16 10.38
CA GLU A 120 -3.49 9.02 9.86
C GLU A 120 -4.37 8.04 9.08
N LYS A 121 -5.57 7.76 9.58
CA LYS A 121 -6.53 6.89 8.88
C LYS A 121 -7.05 7.51 7.58
N ARG A 122 -7.30 8.83 7.57
CA ARG A 122 -7.69 9.56 6.36
C ARG A 122 -6.59 9.51 5.30
N ASP A 123 -5.35 9.74 5.71
CA ASP A 123 -4.21 9.74 4.80
C ASP A 123 -3.96 8.34 4.22
N MET A 124 -4.10 7.30 5.05
CA MET A 124 -4.06 5.92 4.58
C MET A 124 -5.14 5.65 3.51
N ARG A 125 -6.38 6.06 3.74
CA ARG A 125 -7.46 5.90 2.74
C ARG A 125 -7.14 6.59 1.43
N LYS A 126 -6.67 7.85 1.48
CA LYS A 126 -6.25 8.59 0.28
C LYS A 126 -5.12 7.87 -0.47
N ALA A 127 -4.14 7.36 0.28
CA ALA A 127 -3.03 6.60 -0.27
C ALA A 127 -3.51 5.32 -0.98
N MET A 128 -4.42 4.57 -0.36
CA MET A 128 -4.96 3.34 -0.96
C MET A 128 -5.72 3.61 -2.25
N ILE A 129 -6.58 4.63 -2.28
CA ILE A 129 -7.31 5.05 -3.48
C ILE A 129 -6.33 5.45 -4.59
N PHE A 130 -5.31 6.22 -4.26
CA PHE A 130 -4.28 6.62 -5.22
C PHE A 130 -3.51 5.41 -5.77
N LEU A 131 -3.09 4.48 -4.92
CA LEU A 131 -2.32 3.31 -5.32
C LEU A 131 -3.13 2.32 -6.18
N GLN A 132 -4.44 2.22 -5.96
CA GLN A 132 -5.32 1.39 -6.79
C GLN A 132 -5.34 1.81 -8.26
N GLN A 133 -5.16 3.10 -8.58
CA GLN A 133 -5.09 3.59 -9.95
C GLN A 133 -3.94 2.96 -10.75
N PHE A 134 -2.90 2.51 -10.06
CA PHE A 134 -1.76 1.79 -10.66
C PHE A 134 -1.95 0.27 -10.66
N GLY A 135 -3.13 -0.23 -10.27
CA GLY A 135 -3.41 -1.67 -10.16
C GLY A 135 -2.71 -2.33 -8.97
N ILE A 136 -2.32 -1.53 -7.98
CA ILE A 136 -1.69 -2.03 -6.75
C ILE A 136 -2.78 -2.61 -5.85
N THR A 137 -2.59 -3.87 -5.44
CA THR A 137 -3.52 -4.53 -4.51
C THR A 137 -3.51 -3.83 -3.15
N THR A 138 -4.63 -3.91 -2.43
CA THR A 138 -4.75 -3.31 -1.10
C THR A 138 -3.65 -3.76 -0.14
N ALA A 139 -3.32 -5.05 -0.13
CA ALA A 139 -2.25 -5.58 0.73
C ALA A 139 -0.87 -4.98 0.42
N LEU A 140 -0.59 -4.73 -0.86
CA LEU A 140 0.64 -4.08 -1.28
C LEU A 140 0.59 -2.57 -1.00
N ALA A 141 -0.56 -1.92 -1.19
CA ALA A 141 -0.76 -0.51 -0.90
C ALA A 141 -0.47 -0.18 0.58
N VAL A 142 -0.93 -1.04 1.49
CA VAL A 142 -0.62 -0.93 2.93
C VAL A 142 0.89 -0.96 3.17
N LYS A 143 1.61 -1.95 2.62
CA LYS A 143 3.06 -2.06 2.78
C LYS A 143 3.80 -0.83 2.22
N ILE A 144 3.36 -0.31 1.07
CA ILE A 144 3.93 0.90 0.47
C ILE A 144 3.73 2.10 1.39
N PHE A 145 2.52 2.28 1.90
CA PHE A 145 2.23 3.40 2.79
C PHE A 145 2.95 3.27 4.14
N GLU A 146 3.02 2.08 4.74
CA GLU A 146 3.78 1.83 5.96
C GLU A 146 5.27 2.13 5.80
N LYS A 147 5.84 1.81 4.63
CA LYS A 147 7.26 2.05 4.34
C LYS A 147 7.59 3.52 4.06
N TYR A 148 6.77 4.18 3.26
CA TYR A 148 7.09 5.50 2.71
C TYR A 148 6.22 6.64 3.26
N GLY A 149 5.05 6.36 3.83
CA GLY A 149 4.08 7.38 4.20
C GLY A 149 3.73 8.27 3.00
N GLN A 150 3.70 9.58 3.21
CA GLN A 150 3.43 10.56 2.14
C GLN A 150 4.51 10.58 1.03
N ARG A 151 5.73 10.12 1.31
CA ARG A 151 6.79 10.04 0.30
C ARG A 151 6.49 9.05 -0.82
N MET A 152 5.49 8.17 -0.64
CA MET A 152 5.10 7.23 -1.68
C MET A 152 4.70 7.90 -2.99
N TYR A 153 4.10 9.10 -2.92
CA TYR A 153 3.73 9.85 -4.13
C TYR A 153 4.96 10.20 -4.96
N GLU A 154 6.01 10.67 -4.30
CA GLU A 154 7.28 11.00 -4.93
C GLU A 154 7.98 9.76 -5.49
N VAL A 155 8.00 8.66 -4.72
CA VAL A 155 8.60 7.39 -5.14
C VAL A 155 7.91 6.86 -6.40
N LEU A 156 6.59 6.85 -6.45
CA LEU A 156 5.84 6.36 -7.61
C LEU A 156 6.02 7.25 -8.84
N GLN A 157 6.16 8.55 -8.65
CA GLN A 157 6.32 9.50 -9.74
C GLN A 157 7.74 9.50 -10.31
N ASN A 158 8.76 9.39 -9.46
CA ASN A 158 10.15 9.54 -9.86
C ASN A 158 10.87 8.21 -10.11
N ASN A 159 10.70 7.24 -9.19
CA ASN A 159 11.39 5.95 -9.27
C ASN A 159 10.56 4.80 -8.66
N PRO A 160 9.54 4.29 -9.34
CA PRO A 160 8.75 3.16 -8.85
C PRO A 160 9.55 1.86 -8.66
N TYR A 161 10.72 1.75 -9.31
CA TYR A 161 11.58 0.55 -9.17
C TYR A 161 12.20 0.44 -7.78
N GLN A 162 12.25 1.52 -7.01
CA GLN A 162 12.63 1.49 -5.61
C GLN A 162 11.72 0.56 -4.77
N LEU A 163 10.48 0.34 -5.19
CA LEU A 163 9.59 -0.62 -4.55
C LEU A 163 10.15 -2.05 -4.58
N ALA A 164 10.87 -2.42 -5.64
CA ALA A 164 11.48 -3.74 -5.76
C ALA A 164 12.68 -3.93 -4.82
N ASP A 165 13.38 -2.84 -4.49
CA ASP A 165 14.49 -2.86 -3.54
C ASP A 165 13.99 -2.89 -2.09
N ASP A 166 12.89 -2.18 -1.79
CA ASP A 166 12.48 -1.85 -0.42
C ASP A 166 11.33 -2.72 0.13
N ILE A 167 10.52 -3.35 -0.76
CA ILE A 167 9.30 -4.05 -0.33
C ILE A 167 9.36 -5.52 -0.68
N HIS A 168 9.41 -6.37 0.34
CA HIS A 168 9.38 -7.81 0.14
C HIS A 168 8.12 -8.27 -0.59
N GLY A 169 8.32 -9.03 -1.67
CA GLY A 169 7.26 -9.52 -2.55
C GLY A 169 7.00 -8.63 -3.77
N VAL A 170 7.69 -7.50 -3.90
CA VAL A 170 7.71 -6.69 -5.12
C VAL A 170 8.99 -7.01 -5.89
N GLY A 171 8.84 -7.65 -7.04
CA GLY A 171 9.95 -7.86 -7.98
C GLY A 171 9.91 -6.86 -9.12
N PHE A 172 10.95 -6.90 -9.99
CA PHE A 172 11.05 -6.04 -11.18
C PHE A 172 9.76 -5.97 -12.00
N ARG A 173 9.11 -7.13 -12.25
CA ARG A 173 7.90 -7.17 -13.10
C ARG A 173 6.74 -6.35 -12.53
N ILE A 174 6.52 -6.43 -11.22
CA ILE A 174 5.47 -5.63 -10.54
C ILE A 174 5.83 -4.17 -10.58
N ALA A 175 7.09 -3.82 -10.26
CA ALA A 175 7.57 -2.44 -10.32
C ALA A 175 7.50 -1.85 -11.74
N ASP A 176 7.82 -2.64 -12.78
CA ASP A 176 7.76 -2.24 -14.19
C ASP A 176 6.31 -2.00 -14.65
N GLU A 177 5.37 -2.81 -14.21
CA GLU A 177 3.94 -2.57 -14.48
C GLU A 177 3.43 -1.29 -13.83
N ILE A 178 3.79 -1.06 -12.57
CA ILE A 178 3.47 0.16 -11.83
C ILE A 178 4.09 1.38 -12.54
N ALA A 179 5.37 1.31 -12.90
CA ALA A 179 6.10 2.37 -13.58
C ALA A 179 5.45 2.75 -14.92
N ARG A 180 5.05 1.76 -15.70
CA ARG A 180 4.33 1.96 -16.96
C ARG A 180 3.01 2.70 -16.76
N LYS A 181 2.22 2.31 -15.74
CA LYS A 181 0.96 2.99 -15.40
C LYS A 181 1.19 4.39 -14.83
N ALA A 182 2.31 4.61 -14.14
CA ALA A 182 2.71 5.92 -13.62
C ALA A 182 3.29 6.86 -14.72
N GLY A 183 3.44 6.35 -15.96
CA GLY A 183 3.97 7.14 -17.06
C GLY A 183 5.49 7.32 -17.05
N VAL A 184 6.21 6.47 -16.31
CA VAL A 184 7.68 6.48 -16.32
C VAL A 184 8.19 5.99 -17.66
N SER A 185 9.18 6.70 -18.21
CA SER A 185 9.74 6.40 -19.52
C SER A 185 10.33 4.99 -19.60
N ALA A 186 10.13 4.33 -20.76
CA ALA A 186 10.62 2.98 -21.00
C ALA A 186 12.15 2.88 -21.05
N ASP A 187 12.84 4.00 -21.29
CA ASP A 187 14.29 4.14 -21.31
C ASP A 187 14.88 4.71 -20.01
N SER A 188 14.07 4.78 -18.95
CA SER A 188 14.51 5.24 -17.64
C SER A 188 15.71 4.41 -17.13
N GLU A 189 16.73 5.11 -16.64
CA GLU A 189 17.91 4.48 -16.02
C GLU A 189 17.54 3.56 -14.86
N TYR A 190 16.53 3.94 -14.09
CA TYR A 190 16.01 3.11 -12.98
C TYR A 190 15.43 1.79 -13.47
N ARG A 191 14.76 1.81 -14.63
CA ARG A 191 14.25 0.59 -15.28
C ARG A 191 15.37 -0.37 -15.62
N VAL A 192 16.41 0.13 -16.29
CA VAL A 192 17.55 -0.70 -16.71
C VAL A 192 18.31 -1.24 -15.51
N LYS A 193 18.64 -0.40 -14.54
CA LYS A 193 19.34 -0.80 -13.30
C LYS A 193 18.56 -1.85 -12.51
N SER A 194 17.26 -1.69 -12.37
CA SER A 194 16.40 -2.66 -11.70
C SER A 194 16.30 -3.98 -12.46
N ALA A 195 16.24 -3.94 -13.80
CA ALA A 195 16.24 -5.13 -14.64
C ALA A 195 17.55 -5.92 -14.54
N ILE A 196 18.70 -5.26 -14.50
CA ILE A 196 20.02 -5.88 -14.29
C ILE A 196 20.02 -6.61 -12.94
N SER A 197 19.61 -5.94 -11.88
CA SER A 197 19.53 -6.54 -10.53
C SER A 197 18.62 -7.77 -10.53
N TYR A 198 17.46 -7.67 -11.18
CA TYR A 198 16.53 -8.80 -11.32
C TYR A 198 17.15 -9.99 -12.06
N VAL A 199 17.84 -9.76 -13.17
CA VAL A 199 18.53 -10.83 -13.95
C VAL A 199 19.57 -11.54 -13.09
N LEU A 200 20.34 -10.82 -12.30
CA LEU A 200 21.34 -11.40 -11.38
C LEU A 200 20.69 -12.21 -10.25
N ILE A 201 19.58 -11.71 -9.68
CA ILE A 201 18.83 -12.46 -8.66
C ILE A 201 18.26 -13.75 -9.24
N GLN A 202 17.69 -13.69 -10.46
CA GLN A 202 17.16 -14.88 -11.13
C GLN A 202 18.26 -15.92 -11.41
N ALA A 203 19.44 -15.47 -11.86
CA ALA A 203 20.58 -16.35 -12.05
C ALA A 203 21.03 -17.02 -10.73
N GLY A 204 20.99 -16.27 -9.62
CA GLY A 204 21.25 -16.83 -8.28
C GLY A 204 20.22 -17.91 -7.90
N ASN A 205 18.95 -17.72 -8.21
CA ASN A 205 17.90 -18.72 -7.99
C ASN A 205 18.06 -19.97 -8.90
N GLU A 206 18.69 -19.81 -10.06
CA GLU A 206 19.07 -20.90 -10.97
C GLU A 206 20.34 -21.64 -10.49
N GLY A 207 20.98 -21.20 -9.41
CA GLY A 207 22.18 -21.80 -8.84
C GLY A 207 23.51 -21.20 -9.33
N HIS A 208 23.47 -20.12 -10.09
CA HIS A 208 24.67 -19.41 -10.54
C HIS A 208 25.22 -18.51 -9.43
N ILE A 209 26.52 -18.63 -9.11
CA ILE A 209 27.18 -17.75 -8.13
C ILE A 209 27.75 -16.47 -8.77
N TYR A 210 27.86 -16.46 -10.09
CA TYR A 210 28.20 -15.30 -10.92
C TYR A 210 27.60 -15.48 -12.32
N LEU A 211 27.52 -14.40 -13.08
CA LEU A 211 27.09 -14.40 -14.47
C LEU A 211 28.10 -13.63 -15.34
N PRO A 212 28.53 -14.17 -16.49
CA PRO A 212 29.34 -13.42 -17.45
C PRO A 212 28.65 -12.14 -17.88
N LYS A 213 29.43 -11.07 -18.06
CA LYS A 213 28.92 -9.73 -18.42
C LYS A 213 28.02 -9.76 -19.66
N GLU A 214 28.44 -10.47 -20.69
CA GLU A 214 27.72 -10.60 -21.97
C GLU A 214 26.36 -11.29 -21.76
N LEU A 215 26.30 -12.24 -20.83
CA LEU A 215 25.06 -12.94 -20.54
C LEU A 215 24.11 -12.07 -19.70
N VAL A 216 24.64 -11.26 -18.78
CA VAL A 216 23.83 -10.25 -18.07
C VAL A 216 23.24 -9.24 -19.06
N GLN A 217 24.05 -8.72 -19.96
CA GLN A 217 23.61 -7.77 -20.99
C GLN A 217 22.53 -8.38 -21.89
N SER A 218 22.76 -9.59 -22.40
CA SER A 218 21.83 -10.30 -23.27
C SER A 218 20.49 -10.59 -22.59
N ARG A 219 20.50 -11.13 -21.36
CA ARG A 219 19.29 -11.41 -20.60
C ARG A 219 18.53 -10.12 -20.24
N THR A 220 19.24 -9.06 -19.90
CA THR A 220 18.63 -7.75 -19.61
C THR A 220 18.01 -7.13 -20.87
N ALA A 221 18.71 -7.15 -22.00
CA ALA A 221 18.18 -6.66 -23.27
C ALA A 221 16.91 -7.42 -23.70
N GLN A 222 16.92 -8.74 -23.53
CA GLN A 222 15.74 -9.58 -23.82
C GLN A 222 14.57 -9.25 -22.89
N LEU A 223 14.82 -9.06 -21.60
CA LEU A 223 13.79 -8.71 -20.61
C LEU A 223 13.14 -7.37 -20.89
N LEU A 224 13.94 -6.37 -21.30
CA LEU A 224 13.49 -5.01 -21.53
C LEU A 224 12.99 -4.76 -22.95
N GLY A 225 13.37 -5.60 -23.92
CA GLY A 225 13.11 -5.40 -25.34
C GLY A 225 13.89 -4.22 -25.95
N VAL A 226 15.08 -3.91 -25.41
CA VAL A 226 15.95 -2.77 -25.83
C VAL A 226 17.30 -3.26 -26.35
N GLY A 227 18.01 -2.38 -27.09
CA GLY A 227 19.36 -2.65 -27.60
C GLY A 227 20.44 -2.68 -26.49
N LEU A 228 21.57 -3.31 -26.81
CA LEU A 228 22.65 -3.58 -25.83
C LEU A 228 23.49 -2.36 -25.44
N LYS A 229 23.47 -1.26 -26.23
CA LYS A 229 24.43 -0.17 -26.09
C LYS A 229 24.39 0.54 -24.73
N ASP A 230 23.23 0.62 -24.11
CA ASP A 230 23.05 1.41 -22.88
C ASP A 230 23.26 0.58 -21.61
N ILE A 231 23.19 -0.76 -21.71
CA ILE A 231 23.24 -1.65 -20.53
C ILE A 231 24.63 -1.65 -19.89
N GLU A 232 25.70 -1.52 -20.67
CA GLU A 232 27.06 -1.53 -20.15
C GLU A 232 27.34 -0.37 -19.18
N GLN A 233 26.88 0.84 -19.51
CA GLN A 233 27.04 1.99 -18.64
C GLN A 233 26.35 1.75 -17.29
N TYR A 234 25.14 1.24 -17.29
CA TYR A 234 24.38 0.99 -16.06
C TYR A 234 24.94 -0.16 -15.21
N LEU A 235 25.62 -1.13 -15.82
CA LEU A 235 26.39 -2.14 -15.08
C LEU A 235 27.52 -1.48 -14.29
N MET A 236 28.25 -0.55 -14.90
CA MET A 236 29.32 0.18 -14.23
C MET A 236 28.78 1.08 -13.13
N ASP A 237 27.67 1.77 -13.36
CA ASP A 237 27.01 2.58 -12.34
C ASP A 237 26.62 1.74 -11.10
N LEU A 238 26.01 0.58 -11.33
CA LEU A 238 25.65 -0.34 -10.23
C LEU A 238 26.86 -0.86 -9.45
N ALA A 239 28.00 -1.04 -10.13
CA ALA A 239 29.27 -1.43 -9.48
C ALA A 239 29.84 -0.28 -8.64
N VAL A 240 29.78 0.96 -9.14
CA VAL A 240 30.17 2.18 -8.40
C VAL A 240 29.27 2.37 -7.17
N ASP A 241 27.96 2.17 -7.33
CA ASP A 241 26.97 2.25 -6.25
C ASP A 241 27.06 1.05 -5.27
N ARG A 242 27.99 0.10 -5.50
CA ARG A 242 28.20 -1.12 -4.69
C ARG A 242 26.96 -2.02 -4.60
N LYS A 243 26.08 -1.93 -5.57
CA LYS A 243 24.91 -2.81 -5.69
C LYS A 243 25.25 -4.16 -6.32
N ILE A 244 26.29 -4.20 -7.14
CA ILE A 244 26.87 -5.41 -7.73
C ILE A 244 28.39 -5.42 -7.58
N VAL A 245 28.99 -6.59 -7.72
CA VAL A 245 30.44 -6.76 -7.72
C VAL A 245 30.86 -7.27 -9.09
N VAL A 246 31.75 -6.53 -9.76
CA VAL A 246 32.37 -6.96 -11.01
C VAL A 246 33.77 -7.51 -10.71
N LYS A 247 34.04 -8.74 -11.10
CA LYS A 247 35.37 -9.37 -11.01
C LYS A 247 35.89 -9.62 -12.41
N GLN A 248 37.15 -9.29 -12.62
CA GLN A 248 37.88 -9.75 -13.82
C GLN A 248 38.43 -11.16 -13.55
N GLU A 249 38.08 -12.13 -14.39
CA GLU A 249 38.79 -13.37 -14.42
C GLU A 249 40.25 -13.07 -14.88
N LYS A 250 41.21 -13.44 -14.05
CA LYS A 250 42.60 -13.51 -14.54
C LYS A 250 42.65 -14.71 -15.47
N GLU A 251 42.93 -14.48 -16.76
CA GLU A 251 43.36 -15.56 -17.64
C GLU A 251 44.53 -16.24 -16.96
N GLN A 252 44.36 -17.52 -16.61
CA GLN A 252 45.45 -18.36 -16.22
C GLN A 252 46.21 -18.70 -17.53
N GLU A 253 47.40 -18.09 -17.70
CA GLU A 253 48.40 -18.53 -18.68
C GLU A 253 48.86 -19.96 -18.39
#